data_878caed493f01e9bfdcf4e0da87db049
#
_entry.id   878caed493f01e9bfdcf4e0da87db049
#
_cell.length_a   1.000
_cell.length_b   1.000
_cell.length_c   1.000
_cell.angle_alpha   90.00
_cell.angle_beta   90.00
_cell.angle_gamma   90.00
#
_symmetry.space_group_name_H-M   'P 1'
#
loop_
_entity.id
_entity.type
_entity.pdbx_description
1 polymer ?
#
loop_
_entity_poly.entity_id
_entity_poly.type
_entity_poly.pdbx_seq_one_letter_code
_entity_poly.pdbx_strand_id
1 'polypeptide(L)'
;DRFKTVHSGTDEAPTYAQVDVSSGTTPYTSGFRKALKITNGNQTSGAGAADFISYAYRIEAQDIANSGWNYVSSSSFVTLSFWIKSSVAQDFKGYIRAHDGTSQAYAFATGSLSADTWTKITKTISGNSNLTFDNNNDVGFELVLGGFWGTDYTNNSVTEDAWAAYATGTRMKDNTSTWYTTN
;
A
#
# COMPACT_ATOMS: atom_id res chain seq x y z
N ASP A 1 -11.05 14.03 -1.03
CA ASP A 1 -10.03 13.35 -1.83
C ASP A 1 -9.77 11.95 -1.26
N ARG A 2 -9.87 10.91 -2.10
CA ARG A 2 -9.68 9.51 -1.70
C ARG A 2 -8.20 9.12 -1.60
N PHE A 3 -7.30 9.93 -2.17
CA PHE A 3 -5.87 9.71 -2.11
C PHE A 3 -5.22 10.54 -1.02
N LYS A 4 -4.37 9.92 -0.24
CA LYS A 4 -3.59 10.58 0.82
C LYS A 4 -2.12 10.18 0.73
N THR A 5 -1.26 11.16 0.94
CA THR A 5 0.18 10.95 1.14
C THR A 5 0.50 11.35 2.57
N VAL A 6 1.21 10.48 3.28
CA VAL A 6 1.56 10.70 4.69
C VAL A 6 3.01 10.31 4.91
N HIS A 7 3.74 11.13 5.66
CA HIS A 7 5.11 10.85 6.08
C HIS A 7 5.32 11.38 7.50
N SER A 8 6.27 10.82 8.18
CA SER A 8 6.75 11.26 9.49
C SER A 8 8.18 10.81 9.72
N GLY A 9 8.91 11.51 10.58
CA GLY A 9 10.29 11.20 10.96
C GLY A 9 11.35 11.52 9.89
N THR A 10 10.93 11.94 8.70
CA THR A 10 11.83 12.25 7.59
C THR A 10 12.66 13.51 7.85
N ASP A 11 13.98 13.47 7.57
CA ASP A 11 14.83 14.65 7.65
C ASP A 11 14.43 15.70 6.62
N GLU A 12 14.15 15.26 5.40
CA GLU A 12 13.57 16.08 4.35
C GLU A 12 12.27 15.44 3.85
N ALA A 13 11.23 16.26 3.74
CA ALA A 13 9.92 15.80 3.29
C ALA A 13 9.95 15.29 1.85
N PRO A 14 9.25 14.17 1.54
CA PRO A 14 9.09 13.72 0.18
C PRO A 14 8.25 14.71 -0.65
N THR A 15 8.48 14.74 -1.94
CA THR A 15 7.65 15.48 -2.89
C THR A 15 6.76 14.55 -3.70
N TYR A 16 5.61 15.07 -4.12
CA TYR A 16 4.57 14.32 -4.83
C TYR A 16 4.20 15.06 -6.11
N ALA A 17 4.20 14.34 -7.22
CA ALA A 17 3.87 14.92 -8.52
C ALA A 17 3.04 13.96 -9.36
N GLN A 18 2.12 14.50 -10.16
CA GLN A 18 1.56 13.77 -11.28
C GLN A 18 2.56 13.82 -12.43
N VAL A 19 2.92 12.65 -12.97
CA VAL A 19 3.86 12.54 -14.10
C VAL A 19 3.22 11.78 -15.26
N ASP A 20 3.77 11.98 -16.46
CA ASP A 20 3.33 11.25 -17.64
C ASP A 20 3.85 9.81 -17.62
N VAL A 21 3.01 8.88 -18.05
CA VAL A 21 3.41 7.52 -18.39
C VAL A 21 3.90 7.53 -19.84
N SER A 22 5.16 7.20 -20.05
CA SER A 22 5.81 7.29 -21.37
C SER A 22 5.13 6.35 -22.39
N SER A 23 4.95 6.86 -23.60
CA SER A 23 4.48 6.07 -24.73
C SER A 23 5.38 4.84 -24.95
N GLY A 24 4.76 3.74 -25.36
CA GLY A 24 5.46 2.47 -25.60
C GLY A 24 5.69 1.60 -24.36
N THR A 25 5.43 2.11 -23.15
CA THR A 25 5.50 1.29 -21.92
C THR A 25 4.23 0.45 -21.73
N THR A 26 4.35 -0.66 -21.00
CA THR A 26 3.21 -1.56 -20.74
C THR A 26 2.03 -0.88 -20.04
N PRO A 27 2.21 -0.02 -19.00
CA PRO A 27 1.05 0.69 -18.46
C PRO A 27 0.43 1.68 -19.47
N TYR A 28 1.23 2.30 -20.35
CA TYR A 28 0.69 3.17 -21.40
C TYR A 28 -0.20 2.40 -22.39
N THR A 29 0.24 1.22 -22.84
CA THR A 29 -0.55 0.36 -23.74
C THR A 29 -1.79 -0.21 -23.04
N SER A 30 -1.77 -0.32 -21.70
CA SER A 30 -2.92 -0.68 -20.87
C SER A 30 -3.87 0.48 -20.58
N GLY A 31 -3.64 1.66 -21.17
CA GLY A 31 -4.55 2.82 -21.07
C GLY A 31 -4.15 3.88 -20.05
N PHE A 32 -3.12 3.67 -19.23
CA PHE A 32 -2.67 4.65 -18.25
C PHE A 32 -1.86 5.77 -18.91
N ARG A 33 -2.14 7.01 -18.57
CA ARG A 33 -1.47 8.21 -19.13
C ARG A 33 -0.72 9.00 -18.08
N LYS A 34 -1.15 8.88 -16.81
CA LYS A 34 -0.57 9.58 -15.67
C LYS A 34 -0.26 8.60 -14.55
N ALA A 35 0.73 8.92 -13.76
CA ALA A 35 1.09 8.21 -12.53
C ALA A 35 1.40 9.20 -11.41
N LEU A 36 1.23 8.78 -10.18
CA LEU A 36 1.77 9.47 -9.02
C LEU A 36 3.27 9.14 -8.94
N LYS A 37 4.11 10.16 -8.86
CA LYS A 37 5.52 10.04 -8.53
C LYS A 37 5.76 10.54 -7.11
N ILE A 38 6.39 9.71 -6.29
CA ILE A 38 6.91 10.08 -4.98
C ILE A 38 8.43 10.18 -5.13
N THR A 39 8.98 11.36 -4.84
CA THR A 39 10.43 11.56 -4.79
C THR A 39 10.81 11.72 -3.33
N ASN A 40 11.69 10.85 -2.84
CA ASN A 40 12.19 10.93 -1.48
C ASN A 40 13.05 12.17 -1.30
N GLY A 41 13.06 12.73 -0.10
CA GLY A 41 14.00 13.75 0.32
C GLY A 41 15.32 13.14 0.78
N ASN A 42 16.28 13.99 1.12
CA ASN A 42 17.59 13.57 1.64
C ASN A 42 17.45 13.14 3.12
N GLN A 43 17.62 11.85 3.40
CA GLN A 43 17.50 11.27 4.73
C GLN A 43 18.90 11.11 5.36
N THR A 44 19.46 12.20 5.86
CA THR A 44 20.85 12.25 6.36
C THR A 44 21.07 11.47 7.65
N SER A 45 20.04 11.31 8.48
CA SER A 45 20.08 10.49 9.71
C SER A 45 19.86 9.00 9.46
N GLY A 46 19.59 8.62 8.19
CA GLY A 46 19.28 7.24 7.83
C GLY A 46 17.80 6.87 8.08
N ALA A 47 17.53 5.60 8.28
CA ALA A 47 16.18 5.05 8.45
C ALA A 47 15.86 4.82 9.92
N GLY A 48 15.09 5.71 10.53
CA GLY A 48 14.66 5.61 11.92
C GLY A 48 13.48 4.64 12.12
N ALA A 49 13.32 4.15 13.35
CA ALA A 49 12.25 3.21 13.71
C ALA A 49 10.85 3.82 13.54
N ALA A 50 10.70 5.12 13.80
CA ALA A 50 9.43 5.84 13.68
C ALA A 50 9.22 6.53 12.31
N ASP A 51 10.16 6.37 11.38
CA ASP A 51 10.07 7.01 10.06
C ASP A 51 9.12 6.27 9.14
N PHE A 52 8.38 7.02 8.33
CA PHE A 52 7.64 6.41 7.23
C PHE A 52 7.31 7.41 6.12
N ILE A 53 7.19 6.88 4.91
CA ILE A 53 6.62 7.54 3.73
C ILE A 53 5.61 6.59 3.13
N SER A 54 4.36 7.01 3.04
CA SER A 54 3.28 6.17 2.54
C SER A 54 2.29 6.91 1.66
N TYR A 55 1.59 6.14 0.87
CA TYR A 55 0.49 6.54 0.02
C TYR A 55 -0.72 5.67 0.32
N ALA A 56 -1.86 6.29 0.54
CA ALA A 56 -3.11 5.59 0.85
C ALA A 56 -4.21 5.95 -0.14
N TYR A 57 -5.04 4.96 -0.47
CA TYR A 57 -6.29 5.13 -1.19
C TYR A 57 -7.44 4.62 -0.33
N ARG A 58 -8.49 5.42 -0.18
CA ARG A 58 -9.63 5.11 0.70
C ARG A 58 -10.88 4.84 -0.11
N ILE A 59 -11.61 3.81 0.30
CA ILE A 59 -12.92 3.42 -0.24
C ILE A 59 -13.92 3.51 0.91
N GLU A 60 -15.07 4.13 0.66
CA GLU A 60 -16.13 4.26 1.65
C GLU A 60 -16.73 2.91 2.02
N ALA A 61 -17.17 2.77 3.27
CA ALA A 61 -17.74 1.52 3.77
C ALA A 61 -18.97 1.09 2.96
N GLN A 62 -19.84 2.02 2.61
CA GLN A 62 -21.01 1.77 1.76
C GLN A 62 -20.64 1.24 0.35
N ASP A 63 -19.52 1.69 -0.23
CA ASP A 63 -19.07 1.23 -1.55
C ASP A 63 -18.68 -0.26 -1.50
N ILE A 64 -18.05 -0.70 -0.40
CA ILE A 64 -17.71 -2.11 -0.18
C ILE A 64 -18.94 -2.92 0.18
N ALA A 65 -19.77 -2.44 1.13
CA ALA A 65 -20.97 -3.15 1.57
C ALA A 65 -21.93 -3.45 0.40
N ASN A 66 -22.02 -2.53 -0.57
CA ASN A 66 -22.92 -2.64 -1.73
C ASN A 66 -22.23 -3.15 -3.01
N SER A 67 -20.95 -3.55 -2.94
CA SER A 67 -20.17 -3.98 -4.13
C SER A 67 -20.62 -5.33 -4.72
N GLY A 68 -21.40 -6.11 -3.98
CA GLY A 68 -21.73 -7.50 -4.31
C GLY A 68 -20.66 -8.52 -3.92
N TRP A 69 -19.54 -8.09 -3.37
CA TRP A 69 -18.55 -8.99 -2.80
C TRP A 69 -19.05 -9.60 -1.48
N ASN A 70 -19.06 -10.93 -1.39
CA ASN A 70 -19.35 -11.61 -0.13
C ASN A 70 -18.08 -11.59 0.76
N TYR A 71 -17.82 -10.44 1.37
CA TYR A 71 -16.60 -10.16 2.12
C TYR A 71 -16.40 -11.05 3.37
N VAL A 72 -17.45 -11.69 3.88
CA VAL A 72 -17.33 -12.62 5.03
C VAL A 72 -16.97 -14.05 4.59
N SER A 73 -16.98 -14.35 3.30
CA SER A 73 -16.71 -15.69 2.77
C SER A 73 -15.29 -15.82 2.24
N SER A 74 -14.52 -16.78 2.76
CA SER A 74 -13.19 -17.10 2.26
C SER A 74 -13.18 -17.67 0.83
N SER A 75 -14.33 -18.02 0.29
CA SER A 75 -14.50 -18.49 -1.10
C SER A 75 -14.91 -17.37 -2.07
N SER A 76 -15.04 -16.14 -1.59
CA SER A 76 -15.35 -14.96 -2.40
C SER A 76 -14.12 -14.03 -2.43
N PHE A 77 -13.81 -13.47 -3.60
CA PHE A 77 -12.55 -12.77 -3.81
C PHE A 77 -12.74 -11.40 -4.43
N VAL A 78 -11.84 -10.48 -4.10
CA VAL A 78 -11.58 -9.25 -4.84
C VAL A 78 -10.16 -9.24 -5.35
N THR A 79 -9.89 -8.45 -6.38
CA THR A 79 -8.54 -8.32 -6.95
C THR A 79 -8.06 -6.89 -6.82
N LEU A 80 -6.92 -6.71 -6.16
CA LEU A 80 -6.13 -5.48 -6.22
C LEU A 80 -5.13 -5.61 -7.37
N SER A 81 -5.10 -4.64 -8.29
CA SER A 81 -4.02 -4.56 -9.27
C SER A 81 -3.59 -3.12 -9.52
N PHE A 82 -2.28 -2.91 -9.65
CA PHE A 82 -1.69 -1.60 -9.97
C PHE A 82 -0.35 -1.77 -10.67
N TRP A 83 0.10 -0.71 -11.34
CA TRP A 83 1.44 -0.64 -11.90
C TRP A 83 2.34 0.15 -10.97
N ILE A 84 3.55 -0.35 -10.76
CA ILE A 84 4.59 0.29 -9.95
C ILE A 84 5.92 0.31 -10.70
N LYS A 85 6.70 1.36 -10.48
CA LYS A 85 8.08 1.49 -10.93
C LYS A 85 8.89 2.17 -9.83
N SER A 86 10.06 1.65 -9.51
CA SER A 86 10.99 2.20 -8.53
C SER A 86 12.33 2.50 -9.18
N SER A 87 13.01 3.54 -8.71
CA SER A 87 14.40 3.86 -9.11
C SER A 87 15.44 2.87 -8.57
N VAL A 88 15.06 2.06 -7.56
CA VAL A 88 15.93 1.04 -6.97
C VAL A 88 15.28 -0.34 -7.05
N ALA A 89 16.10 -1.37 -7.14
CA ALA A 89 15.65 -2.75 -7.06
C ALA A 89 15.37 -3.10 -5.59
N GLN A 90 14.10 -3.26 -5.23
CA GLN A 90 13.70 -3.72 -3.90
C GLN A 90 12.27 -4.26 -3.90
N ASP A 91 11.88 -4.92 -2.80
CA ASP A 91 10.52 -5.31 -2.49
C ASP A 91 9.86 -4.21 -1.63
N PHE A 92 8.69 -3.74 -2.04
CA PHE A 92 7.91 -2.78 -1.26
C PHE A 92 6.75 -3.49 -0.55
N LYS A 93 6.42 -2.98 0.64
CA LYS A 93 5.38 -3.55 1.49
C LYS A 93 4.15 -2.64 1.50
N GLY A 94 3.01 -3.27 1.67
CA GLY A 94 1.75 -2.58 1.83
C GLY A 94 0.76 -3.39 2.65
N TYR A 95 -0.37 -2.78 2.94
CA TYR A 95 -1.49 -3.47 3.56
C TYR A 95 -2.82 -2.87 3.11
N ILE A 96 -3.87 -3.66 3.20
CA ILE A 96 -5.24 -3.17 3.16
C ILE A 96 -5.78 -3.26 4.57
N ARG A 97 -6.42 -2.19 5.04
CA ARG A 97 -7.11 -2.17 6.33
C ARG A 97 -8.61 -2.07 6.11
N ALA A 98 -9.36 -2.99 6.71
CA ALA A 98 -10.79 -2.84 6.95
C ALA A 98 -10.97 -2.13 8.29
N HIS A 99 -11.71 -1.02 8.30
CA HIS A 99 -11.80 -0.11 9.45
C HIS A 99 -12.96 -0.45 10.39
N ASP A 100 -14.05 -1.00 9.86
CA ASP A 100 -15.28 -1.24 10.62
C ASP A 100 -15.18 -2.48 11.51
N GLY A 101 -15.97 -2.50 12.57
CA GLY A 101 -15.94 -3.57 13.57
C GLY A 101 -14.57 -3.70 14.24
N THR A 102 -14.11 -4.93 14.46
CA THR A 102 -12.72 -5.18 14.88
C THR A 102 -11.80 -5.06 13.66
N SER A 103 -11.07 -3.97 13.58
CA SER A 103 -10.27 -3.62 12.42
C SER A 103 -9.32 -4.75 12.01
N GLN A 104 -9.33 -5.10 10.72
CA GLN A 104 -8.50 -6.15 10.14
C GLN A 104 -7.48 -5.57 9.17
N ALA A 105 -6.33 -6.24 9.02
CA ALA A 105 -5.32 -5.91 8.02
C ALA A 105 -4.98 -7.12 7.16
N TYR A 106 -4.75 -6.87 5.87
CA TYR A 106 -4.23 -7.83 4.90
C TYR A 106 -2.89 -7.28 4.40
N ALA A 107 -1.79 -7.80 4.95
CA ALA A 107 -0.46 -7.39 4.55
C ALA A 107 -0.06 -8.03 3.22
N PHE A 108 0.67 -7.30 2.39
CA PHE A 108 1.20 -7.82 1.12
C PHE A 108 2.54 -7.21 0.76
N ALA A 109 3.24 -7.88 -0.15
CA ALA A 109 4.49 -7.41 -0.75
C ALA A 109 4.34 -7.28 -2.26
N THR A 110 5.11 -6.38 -2.88
CA THR A 110 5.20 -6.30 -4.34
C THR A 110 5.97 -7.47 -4.93
N GLY A 111 6.80 -8.14 -4.12
CA GLY A 111 7.90 -8.95 -4.60
C GLY A 111 9.06 -8.08 -5.08
N SER A 112 10.18 -8.69 -5.39
CA SER A 112 11.38 -7.97 -5.84
C SER A 112 11.13 -7.26 -7.17
N LEU A 113 11.20 -5.94 -7.16
CA LEU A 113 11.13 -5.10 -8.37
C LEU A 113 12.53 -4.92 -8.96
N SER A 114 12.61 -4.88 -10.27
CA SER A 114 13.81 -4.38 -10.96
C SER A 114 13.79 -2.85 -11.03
N ALA A 115 14.93 -2.19 -10.85
CA ALA A 115 15.04 -0.75 -10.96
C ALA A 115 14.52 -0.27 -12.34
N ASP A 116 13.87 0.88 -12.34
CA ASP A 116 13.35 1.59 -13.52
C ASP A 116 12.40 0.77 -14.44
N THR A 117 11.85 -0.34 -13.93
CA THR A 117 11.00 -1.25 -14.68
C THR A 117 9.55 -1.18 -14.20
N TRP A 118 8.61 -0.92 -15.11
CA TRP A 118 7.19 -1.01 -14.79
C TRP A 118 6.77 -2.46 -14.55
N THR A 119 6.26 -2.72 -13.36
CA THR A 119 5.78 -4.05 -12.95
C THR A 119 4.31 -3.96 -12.55
N LYS A 120 3.49 -4.86 -13.08
CA LYS A 120 2.09 -5.00 -12.65
C LYS A 120 2.03 -5.91 -11.43
N ILE A 121 1.53 -5.38 -10.34
CA ILE A 121 1.23 -6.15 -9.13
C ILE A 121 -0.23 -6.57 -9.19
N THR A 122 -0.49 -7.82 -8.84
CA THR A 122 -1.86 -8.36 -8.75
C THR A 122 -1.96 -9.22 -7.50
N LYS A 123 -2.94 -8.92 -6.64
CA LYS A 123 -3.25 -9.66 -5.42
C LYS A 123 -4.71 -10.09 -5.46
N THR A 124 -4.96 -11.37 -5.29
CA THR A 124 -6.30 -11.94 -5.11
C THR A 124 -6.55 -12.09 -3.63
N ILE A 125 -7.56 -11.40 -3.11
CA ILE A 125 -7.82 -11.24 -1.69
C ILE A 125 -9.15 -11.92 -1.38
N SER A 126 -9.11 -12.95 -0.54
CA SER A 126 -10.32 -13.63 -0.07
C SER A 126 -11.06 -12.79 0.95
N GLY A 127 -12.37 -13.03 1.09
CA GLY A 127 -13.10 -12.55 2.24
C GLY A 127 -12.64 -13.24 3.54
N ASN A 128 -13.09 -12.71 4.67
CA ASN A 128 -12.79 -13.25 6.00
C ASN A 128 -13.99 -12.99 6.93
N SER A 129 -14.37 -13.96 7.76
CA SER A 129 -15.52 -13.87 8.66
C SER A 129 -15.42 -12.73 9.69
N ASN A 130 -14.25 -12.16 9.90
CA ASN A 130 -14.04 -11.02 10.81
C ASN A 130 -14.20 -9.66 10.10
N LEU A 131 -14.44 -9.62 8.79
CA LEU A 131 -14.69 -8.38 8.08
C LEU A 131 -16.11 -7.88 8.34
N THR A 132 -16.23 -6.60 8.61
CA THR A 132 -17.48 -5.87 8.75
C THR A 132 -17.37 -4.58 7.93
N PHE A 133 -18.43 -4.20 7.25
CA PHE A 133 -18.54 -2.91 6.57
C PHE A 133 -19.90 -2.29 6.85
N ASP A 134 -19.87 -1.09 7.41
CA ASP A 134 -21.06 -0.31 7.68
C ASP A 134 -21.61 0.30 6.37
N ASN A 135 -22.89 0.58 6.33
CA ASN A 135 -23.49 1.24 5.16
C ASN A 135 -23.48 2.76 5.33
N ASN A 136 -22.28 3.34 5.45
CA ASN A 136 -22.06 4.77 5.66
C ASN A 136 -20.92 5.29 4.77
N ASN A 137 -20.62 6.58 4.84
CA ASN A 137 -19.57 7.25 4.06
C ASN A 137 -18.22 7.33 4.78
N ASP A 138 -18.06 6.66 5.90
CA ASP A 138 -16.76 6.52 6.56
C ASP A 138 -15.83 5.60 5.77
N VAL A 139 -14.57 5.51 6.20
CA VAL A 139 -13.58 4.67 5.52
C VAL A 139 -13.84 3.19 5.81
N GLY A 140 -14.30 2.45 4.82
CA GLY A 140 -14.39 0.99 4.91
C GLY A 140 -13.06 0.30 4.62
N PHE A 141 -12.49 0.53 3.44
CA PHE A 141 -11.15 0.05 3.08
C PHE A 141 -10.14 1.19 2.94
N GLU A 142 -8.94 0.96 3.45
CA GLU A 142 -7.77 1.79 3.19
C GLU A 142 -6.65 0.91 2.62
N LEU A 143 -6.32 1.10 1.35
CA LEU A 143 -5.13 0.53 0.73
C LEU A 143 -3.94 1.44 1.05
N VAL A 144 -2.92 0.90 1.67
CA VAL A 144 -1.67 1.62 1.98
C VAL A 144 -0.50 0.94 1.29
N LEU A 145 0.26 1.70 0.53
CA LEU A 145 1.54 1.27 -0.04
C LEU A 145 2.63 2.17 0.55
N GLY A 146 3.66 1.57 1.12
CA GLY A 146 4.79 2.28 1.72
C GLY A 146 5.96 2.40 0.76
N GLY A 147 6.55 3.58 0.68
CA GLY A 147 7.93 3.73 0.21
C GLY A 147 8.91 3.20 1.26
N PHE A 148 8.60 3.50 2.52
CA PHE A 148 9.31 2.99 3.70
C PHE A 148 8.40 3.02 4.94
N TRP A 149 8.62 2.06 5.85
CA TRP A 149 8.06 2.01 7.19
C TRP A 149 9.11 1.48 8.15
N GLY A 150 9.39 2.24 9.21
CA GLY A 150 10.32 1.86 10.26
C GLY A 150 9.77 0.76 11.18
N THR A 151 10.62 0.24 12.03
CA THR A 151 10.35 -0.95 12.87
C THR A 151 9.28 -0.74 13.95
N ASP A 152 8.88 0.49 14.25
CA ASP A 152 7.73 0.76 15.13
C ASP A 152 6.39 0.34 14.50
N TYR A 153 6.35 0.12 13.18
CA TYR A 153 5.15 -0.18 12.40
C TYR A 153 5.19 -1.56 11.73
N THR A 154 6.32 -2.25 11.80
CA THR A 154 6.57 -3.48 11.05
C THR A 154 7.04 -4.61 11.95
N ASN A 155 6.82 -5.85 11.53
CA ASN A 155 7.29 -7.02 12.27
C ASN A 155 7.38 -8.23 11.34
N ASN A 156 8.49 -8.94 11.36
CA ASN A 156 8.71 -10.12 10.52
C ASN A 156 7.81 -11.32 10.84
N SER A 157 7.11 -11.30 11.99
CA SER A 157 6.09 -12.31 12.31
C SER A 157 4.79 -12.15 11.53
N VAL A 158 4.58 -11.02 10.83
CA VAL A 158 3.39 -10.79 10.00
C VAL A 158 3.33 -11.81 8.87
N THR A 159 2.17 -12.44 8.70
CA THR A 159 1.92 -13.29 7.55
C THR A 159 1.39 -12.44 6.40
N GLU A 160 2.11 -12.43 5.27
CA GLU A 160 1.65 -11.78 4.04
C GLU A 160 0.57 -12.61 3.35
N ASP A 161 -0.26 -11.93 2.56
CA ASP A 161 -1.37 -12.49 1.81
C ASP A 161 -2.41 -13.22 2.69
N ALA A 162 -2.60 -12.72 3.93
CA ALA A 162 -3.58 -13.23 4.89
C ALA A 162 -4.17 -12.09 5.74
N TRP A 163 -5.42 -12.25 6.17
CA TRP A 163 -6.08 -11.36 7.12
C TRP A 163 -5.64 -11.62 8.56
N ALA A 164 -5.40 -10.57 9.31
CA ALA A 164 -5.14 -10.59 10.75
C ALA A 164 -5.74 -9.36 11.42
N ALA A 165 -5.93 -9.40 12.74
CA ALA A 165 -6.34 -8.23 13.50
C ALA A 165 -5.31 -7.11 13.31
N TYR A 166 -5.79 -5.89 13.02
CA TYR A 166 -4.91 -4.74 12.83
C TYR A 166 -4.24 -4.32 14.14
N ALA A 167 -2.93 -4.16 14.11
CA ALA A 167 -2.17 -3.51 15.17
C ALA A 167 -1.08 -2.60 14.59
N THR A 168 -0.78 -1.51 15.29
CA THR A 168 0.13 -0.47 14.77
C THR A 168 1.53 -1.02 14.50
N GLY A 169 2.08 -1.85 15.38
CA GLY A 169 3.44 -2.40 15.25
C GLY A 169 3.53 -3.66 14.37
N THR A 170 2.43 -4.12 13.78
CA THR A 170 2.39 -5.34 12.95
C THR A 170 1.57 -5.14 11.69
N ARG A 171 1.72 -3.97 11.04
CA ARG A 171 0.96 -3.66 9.81
C ARG A 171 1.43 -4.50 8.63
N MET A 172 2.73 -4.74 8.55
CA MET A 172 3.40 -5.48 7.47
C MET A 172 4.75 -6.03 7.95
N LYS A 173 5.42 -6.83 7.15
CA LYS A 173 6.81 -7.23 7.39
C LYS A 173 7.77 -6.06 7.27
N ASP A 174 8.96 -6.22 7.82
CA ASP A 174 10.01 -5.21 7.73
C ASP A 174 10.36 -4.89 6.27
N ASN A 175 10.65 -3.63 6.02
CA ASN A 175 11.07 -3.12 4.72
C ASN A 175 12.58 -3.00 4.67
N THR A 176 13.15 -3.15 3.48
CA THR A 176 14.50 -2.64 3.23
C THR A 176 14.46 -1.11 3.13
N SER A 177 15.50 -0.44 3.62
CA SER A 177 15.60 1.02 3.59
C SER A 177 16.27 1.57 2.33
N THR A 178 16.61 0.73 1.35
CA THR A 178 17.40 1.15 0.18
C THR A 178 16.78 2.34 -0.54
N TRP A 179 15.49 2.29 -0.86
CA TRP A 179 14.83 3.42 -1.50
C TRP A 179 14.79 4.66 -0.59
N TYR A 180 14.59 4.48 0.70
CA TYR A 180 14.48 5.56 1.68
C TYR A 180 15.80 6.29 1.90
N THR A 181 16.92 5.58 1.86
CA THR A 181 18.27 6.13 2.11
C THR A 181 19.05 6.46 0.82
N THR A 182 18.44 6.22 -0.36
CA THR A 182 19.06 6.54 -1.65
C THR A 182 18.41 7.81 -2.22
N ASN A 183 19.23 8.81 -2.54
CA ASN A 183 18.84 10.06 -3.24
C ASN A 183 19.07 9.96 -4.74
#